data_67d388b46a22a6e1554357a3847cb1e4
#
_entry.id   67d388b46a22a6e1554357a3847cb1e4
#
_cell.length_a   1.000
_cell.length_b   1.000
_cell.length_c   1.000
_cell.angle_alpha   90.00
_cell.angle_beta   90.00
_cell.angle_gamma   90.00
#
_symmetry.space_group_name_H-M   'P 1'
#
loop_
_entity.id
_entity.type
_entity.pdbx_description
1 polymer ?
#
loop_
_entity_poly.entity_id
_entity_poly.type
_entity_poly.pdbx_seq_one_letter_code
_entity_poly.pdbx_strand_id
1 'polypeptide(L)' 'LPSGVYSVYTTKQKEETLSSKELIKLLENNGWTLERVKGSHHQFRHPDFGYPVTVPHPTKDLKKGTLQRIIKDAKLK' A
#
# COMPACT_ATOMS: atom_id res chain seq x y z
N LEU A 1 -7.74 22.16 13.71
CA LEU A 1 -8.42 20.94 13.96
C LEU A 1 -8.13 19.89 12.92
N PRO A 2 -8.03 18.71 13.36
CA PRO A 2 -7.72 17.61 12.45
C PRO A 2 -8.64 17.52 11.25
N SER A 3 -9.88 17.90 11.42
CA SER A 3 -10.80 17.77 10.32
C SER A 3 -10.39 18.60 9.12
N GLY A 4 -9.77 19.73 9.36
CA GLY A 4 -9.32 20.53 8.25
C GLY A 4 -8.24 19.82 7.46
N VAL A 5 -7.37 19.19 8.16
CA VAL A 5 -6.29 18.44 7.53
C VAL A 5 -6.86 17.28 6.74
N TYR A 6 -7.83 16.62 7.32
CA TYR A 6 -8.45 15.50 6.63
C TYR A 6 -9.10 15.91 5.34
N SER A 7 -9.73 17.05 5.36
CA SER A 7 -10.40 17.52 4.15
C SER A 7 -9.42 17.67 3.02
N VAL A 8 -8.27 18.21 3.31
CA VAL A 8 -7.26 18.41 2.30
C VAL A 8 -6.79 17.06 1.78
N TYR A 9 -6.54 16.14 2.66
CA TYR A 9 -6.16 14.82 2.26
C TYR A 9 -7.18 14.19 1.37
N THR A 10 -8.40 14.22 1.81
CA THR A 10 -9.47 13.58 1.06
C THR A 10 -9.55 14.13 -0.34
N THR A 11 -9.43 15.41 -0.47
CA THR A 11 -9.51 16.03 -1.77
C THR A 11 -8.43 15.53 -2.69
N LYS A 12 -7.23 15.43 -2.18
CA LYS A 12 -6.13 14.96 -2.99
C LYS A 12 -6.28 13.51 -3.33
N GLN A 13 -6.66 12.72 -2.37
CA GLN A 13 -6.72 11.29 -2.56
C GLN A 13 -7.74 10.87 -3.58
N LYS A 14 -8.72 11.68 -3.81
CA LYS A 14 -9.70 11.35 -4.82
C LYS A 14 -9.08 11.12 -6.16
N GLU A 15 -8.08 11.87 -6.46
CA GLU A 15 -7.51 11.86 -7.78
C GLU A 15 -6.16 11.22 -7.87
N GLU A 16 -5.57 10.94 -6.74
CA GLU A 16 -4.21 10.44 -6.75
C GLU A 16 -4.12 9.01 -6.37
N THR A 17 -3.14 8.37 -6.93
CA THR A 17 -2.79 7.02 -6.56
C THR A 17 -1.48 7.09 -5.81
N LEU A 18 -1.16 6.02 -5.12
CA LEU A 18 0.12 5.93 -4.46
C LEU A 18 1.12 5.26 -5.37
N SER A 19 2.38 5.60 -5.21
CA SER A 19 3.44 4.84 -5.85
C SER A 19 3.66 3.57 -5.05
N SER A 20 4.31 2.60 -5.68
CA SER A 20 4.63 1.37 -4.98
C SER A 20 5.53 1.65 -3.79
N LYS A 21 6.42 2.61 -3.93
CA LYS A 21 7.32 2.97 -2.84
C LYS A 21 6.56 3.45 -1.61
N GLU A 22 5.56 4.27 -1.84
CA GLU A 22 4.76 4.78 -0.73
C GLU A 22 3.93 3.68 -0.11
N LEU A 23 3.37 2.81 -0.93
CA LEU A 23 2.59 1.71 -0.43
C LEU A 23 3.45 0.74 0.38
N ILE A 24 4.66 0.48 -0.08
CA ILE A 24 5.57 -0.39 0.65
C ILE A 24 5.87 0.19 2.02
N LYS A 25 6.04 1.49 2.10
CA LYS A 25 6.25 2.13 3.38
C LYS A 25 5.07 1.92 4.32
N LEU A 26 3.86 2.04 3.79
CA LEU A 26 2.68 1.79 4.60
C LEU A 26 2.65 0.35 5.08
N LEU A 27 3.00 -0.58 4.22
CA LEU A 27 3.03 -1.98 4.60
C LEU A 27 4.02 -2.20 5.74
N GLU A 28 5.21 -1.65 5.59
CA GLU A 28 6.23 -1.82 6.61
C GLU A 28 5.81 -1.21 7.93
N ASN A 29 5.14 -0.07 7.88
CA ASN A 29 4.66 0.59 9.08
C ASN A 29 3.59 -0.23 9.80
N ASN A 30 2.96 -1.15 9.07
CA ASN A 30 1.92 -1.99 9.63
C ASN A 30 2.40 -3.41 9.94
N GLY A 31 3.70 -3.61 9.92
CA GLY A 31 4.25 -4.90 10.33
C GLY A 31 4.52 -5.88 9.20
N TRP A 32 4.31 -5.46 7.97
CA TRP A 32 4.63 -6.30 6.83
C TRP A 32 6.10 -6.19 6.49
N THR A 33 6.72 -7.30 6.18
CA THR A 33 8.14 -7.32 5.83
C THR A 33 8.33 -7.96 4.47
N LEU A 34 9.33 -7.48 3.77
CA LEU A 34 9.64 -8.02 2.45
C LEU A 34 10.22 -9.42 2.62
N GLU A 35 9.60 -10.38 1.95
CA GLU A 35 10.04 -11.75 2.02
C GLU A 35 10.79 -12.18 0.78
N ARG A 36 10.31 -11.73 -0.36
CA ARG A 36 10.86 -12.22 -1.62
C ARG A 36 10.60 -11.22 -2.73
N VAL A 37 11.53 -11.14 -3.65
CA VAL A 37 11.39 -10.33 -4.84
C VAL A 37 11.51 -11.25 -6.05
N LYS A 38 10.52 -11.19 -6.92
CA LYS A 38 10.56 -11.94 -8.15
C LYS A 38 10.24 -11.00 -9.29
N GLY A 39 11.27 -10.59 -10.01
CA GLY A 39 11.10 -9.59 -11.04
C GLY A 39 10.60 -8.31 -10.44
N SER A 40 9.46 -7.84 -10.92
CA SER A 40 8.87 -6.63 -10.38
C SER A 40 7.84 -6.91 -9.29
N HIS A 41 7.76 -8.15 -8.83
CA HIS A 41 6.81 -8.50 -7.78
C HIS A 41 7.52 -8.61 -6.44
N HIS A 42 7.17 -7.73 -5.52
CA HIS A 42 7.70 -7.74 -4.17
C HIS A 42 6.67 -8.33 -3.24
N GLN A 43 7.00 -9.44 -2.59
CA GLN A 43 6.06 -10.12 -1.72
C GLN A 43 6.37 -9.82 -0.27
N PHE A 44 5.32 -9.49 0.47
CA PHE A 44 5.44 -9.12 1.87
C PHE A 44 4.68 -10.12 2.74
N ARG A 45 5.18 -10.33 3.93
CA ARG A 45 4.59 -11.23 4.91
C ARG A 45 4.32 -10.51 6.21
N HIS A 46 3.34 -11.00 6.93
CA HIS A 46 2.99 -10.45 8.23
C HIS A 46 2.67 -11.61 9.16
N PRO A 47 3.17 -11.57 10.42
CA PRO A 47 2.97 -12.68 11.33
C PRO A 47 1.51 -12.97 11.67
N ASP A 48 0.66 -11.95 11.58
CA ASP A 48 -0.74 -12.13 11.91
C ASP A 48 -1.60 -12.56 10.72
N PHE A 49 -1.00 -12.64 9.55
CA PHE A 49 -1.75 -12.97 8.34
C PHE A 49 -1.14 -14.21 7.69
N GLY A 50 -2.00 -15.11 7.29
CA GLY A 50 -1.53 -16.36 6.72
C GLY A 50 -1.30 -16.32 5.22
N TYR A 51 -1.24 -15.15 4.63
CA TYR A 51 -1.06 -15.01 3.20
C TYR A 51 -0.11 -13.86 2.90
N PRO A 52 0.58 -13.91 1.75
CA PRO A 52 1.46 -12.82 1.38
C PRO A 52 0.69 -11.74 0.63
N VAL A 53 1.26 -10.55 0.63
CA VAL A 53 0.74 -9.45 -0.16
C VAL A 53 1.79 -9.10 -1.18
N THR A 54 1.39 -9.00 -2.45
CA THR A 54 2.31 -8.72 -3.53
C THR A 54 2.12 -7.32 -4.06
N VAL A 55 3.22 -6.58 -4.19
CA VAL A 55 3.19 -5.22 -4.70
C VAL A 55 4.07 -5.17 -5.95
N PRO A 56 3.52 -4.68 -7.07
CA PRO A 56 4.33 -4.47 -8.26
C PRO A 56 5.22 -3.27 -8.03
N HIS A 57 6.52 -3.48 -8.05
CA HIS A 57 7.50 -2.44 -7.75
C HIS A 57 8.69 -2.56 -8.68
N PRO A 58 9.19 -1.48 -9.25
CA PRO A 58 8.75 -0.10 -9.04
C PRO A 58 7.54 0.26 -9.91
N THR A 59 6.64 1.00 -9.33
CA THR A 59 5.47 1.50 -10.05
C THR A 59 5.21 2.91 -9.56
N LYS A 60 5.17 3.82 -10.48
CA LYS A 60 4.98 5.21 -10.14
C LYS A 60 3.58 5.50 -9.65
N ASP A 61 2.60 4.98 -10.38
CA ASP A 61 1.19 5.17 -10.05
C ASP A 61 0.51 3.82 -10.07
N LEU A 62 0.20 3.32 -8.90
CA LEU A 62 -0.53 2.07 -8.81
C LEU A 62 -1.96 2.29 -9.25
N LYS A 63 -2.48 1.36 -10.02
CA LYS A 63 -3.86 1.46 -10.45
C LYS A 63 -4.77 1.40 -9.24
N LYS A 64 -5.85 2.15 -9.31
CA LYS A 64 -6.75 2.25 -8.20
C LYS A 64 -7.24 0.88 -7.71
N GLY A 65 -7.60 0.01 -8.64
CA GLY A 65 -8.06 -1.32 -8.26
C GLY A 65 -6.99 -2.12 -7.55
N THR A 66 -5.77 -2.08 -8.06
CA THR A 66 -4.66 -2.78 -7.45
C THR A 66 -4.37 -2.23 -6.08
N LEU A 67 -4.35 -0.90 -5.99
CA LEU A 67 -4.07 -0.24 -4.72
C LEU A 67 -5.09 -0.61 -3.66
N GLN A 68 -6.37 -0.53 -4.01
CA GLN A 68 -7.42 -0.84 -3.05
C GLN A 68 -7.40 -2.29 -2.62
N ARG A 69 -7.08 -3.17 -3.55
CA ARG A 69 -7.00 -4.58 -3.24
C ARG A 69 -5.90 -4.84 -2.22
N ILE A 70 -4.74 -4.22 -2.42
CA ILE A 70 -3.63 -4.40 -1.50
C ILE A 70 -3.96 -3.81 -0.13
N ILE A 71 -4.55 -2.62 -0.13
CA ILE A 71 -4.91 -1.99 1.14
C ILE A 71 -5.89 -2.87 1.91
N LYS A 72 -6.84 -3.45 1.20
CA LYS A 72 -7.82 -4.32 1.83
C LYS A 72 -7.17 -5.59 2.34
N ASP A 73 -6.34 -6.22 1.51
CA ASP A 73 -5.71 -7.49 1.89
C ASP A 73 -4.75 -7.30 3.07
N ALA A 74 -4.05 -6.20 3.09
CA ALA A 74 -3.08 -5.94 4.15
C ALA A 74 -3.71 -5.26 5.35
N LYS A 75 -5.01 -5.00 5.30
CA LYS A 75 -5.73 -4.35 6.39
C LYS A 75 -5.11 -3.01 6.75
N LEU A 76 -4.67 -2.28 5.77
CA LEU A 76 -4.11 -0.96 5.99
C LEU A 76 -5.23 0.03 6.28
N LYS A 77 -4.88 1.05 7.02
CA LYS A 77 -5.87 2.08 7.38
C LYS A 77 -5.53 3.42 6.81
#